data_795a27581d2f9fe1b83b976ece741816
#
_entry.id   795a27581d2f9fe1b83b976ece741816
#
_cell.length_a   1.000
_cell.length_b   1.000
_cell.length_c   1.000
_cell.angle_alpha   90.00
_cell.angle_beta   90.00
_cell.angle_gamma   90.00
#
_symmetry.space_group_name_H-M   'P 1'
#
loop_
_entity.id
_entity.type
_entity.pdbx_description
1 polymer ?
#
loop_
_entity_poly.entity_id
_entity_poly.type
_entity_poly.pdbx_seq_one_letter_code
_entity_poly.pdbx_strand_id
1 'polypeptide(L)'
;MLKVGITGGIGVGKTYISNLLEKMGYPVFYSDIIAKEIVSKDSRLISLIKQEFGDDIYLADNKIDNKLLSSIVFNDNNRLSKLNSLIHPFVFECFNEWCEKQSSRIVFKEAAILFESNSHLNLEKVICITASKNSRIQRIIKRDGRSL
;
A
#
# COMPACT_ATOMS: atom_id res chain seq x y z
N MET A 1 -16.11 10.09 12.45
CA MET A 1 -15.88 9.21 11.29
C MET A 1 -15.21 7.94 11.82
N LEU A 2 -15.73 6.75 11.51
CA LEU A 2 -15.11 5.47 11.87
C LEU A 2 -14.12 5.06 10.76
N LYS A 3 -12.85 4.90 11.10
CA LYS A 3 -11.79 4.46 10.17
C LYS A 3 -11.52 2.98 10.36
N VAL A 4 -11.76 2.17 9.34
CA VAL A 4 -11.67 0.71 9.38
C VAL A 4 -10.58 0.22 8.43
N GLY A 5 -9.60 -0.51 8.94
CA GLY A 5 -8.57 -1.15 8.13
C GLY A 5 -9.06 -2.45 7.48
N ILE A 6 -8.61 -2.71 6.26
CA ILE A 6 -8.79 -3.98 5.58
C ILE A 6 -7.41 -4.53 5.26
N THR A 7 -7.09 -5.70 5.78
CA THR A 7 -5.82 -6.37 5.54
C THR A 7 -5.99 -7.87 5.34
N GLY A 8 -4.92 -8.56 5.06
CA GLY A 8 -4.87 -10.00 4.83
C GLY A 8 -3.79 -10.38 3.83
N GLY A 9 -3.40 -11.64 3.81
CA GLY A 9 -2.32 -12.14 2.97
C GLY A 9 -2.59 -12.06 1.47
N ILE A 10 -1.58 -12.43 0.68
CA ILE A 10 -1.71 -12.50 -0.79
C ILE A 10 -2.78 -13.54 -1.18
N GLY A 11 -3.61 -13.22 -2.18
CA GLY A 11 -4.63 -14.12 -2.74
C GLY A 11 -5.89 -14.30 -1.90
N VAL A 12 -6.04 -13.60 -0.74
CA VAL A 12 -7.25 -13.75 0.12
C VAL A 12 -8.49 -13.07 -0.46
N GLY A 13 -8.33 -12.06 -1.34
CA GLY A 13 -9.44 -11.34 -1.96
C GLY A 13 -9.72 -9.96 -1.37
N LYS A 14 -8.72 -9.28 -0.80
CA LYS A 14 -8.86 -7.90 -0.28
C LYS A 14 -9.51 -6.96 -1.29
N THR A 15 -8.96 -6.87 -2.49
CA THR A 15 -9.47 -5.99 -3.55
C THR A 15 -10.92 -6.30 -3.93
N TYR A 16 -11.31 -7.58 -3.91
CA TYR A 16 -12.71 -7.95 -4.17
C TYR A 16 -13.66 -7.38 -3.09
N ILE A 17 -13.28 -7.52 -1.83
CA ILE A 17 -14.07 -6.96 -0.71
C ILE A 17 -14.09 -5.44 -0.75
N SER A 18 -12.95 -4.80 -1.03
CA SER A 18 -12.84 -3.35 -1.16
C SER A 18 -13.77 -2.81 -2.27
N ASN A 19 -13.76 -3.44 -3.44
CA ASN A 19 -14.66 -3.08 -4.54
C ASN A 19 -16.15 -3.30 -4.20
N LEU A 20 -16.47 -4.30 -3.36
CA LEU A 20 -17.83 -4.51 -2.89
C LEU A 20 -18.28 -3.38 -1.95
N LEU A 21 -17.40 -2.95 -1.04
CA LEU A 21 -17.68 -1.82 -0.15
C LEU A 21 -17.90 -0.52 -0.92
N GLU A 22 -17.10 -0.25 -1.96
CA GLU A 22 -17.32 0.90 -2.85
C GLU A 22 -18.67 0.84 -3.56
N LYS A 23 -19.07 -0.33 -4.06
CA LYS A 23 -20.41 -0.52 -4.66
C LYS A 23 -21.55 -0.31 -3.66
N MET A 24 -21.30 -0.51 -2.37
CA MET A 24 -22.23 -0.22 -1.29
C MET A 24 -22.23 1.26 -0.88
N GLY A 25 -21.39 2.08 -1.50
CA GLY A 25 -21.29 3.52 -1.25
C GLY A 25 -20.30 3.91 -0.14
N TYR A 26 -19.45 3.00 0.32
CA TYR A 26 -18.43 3.32 1.30
C TYR A 26 -17.11 3.73 0.61
N PRO A 27 -16.49 4.84 1.03
CA PRO A 27 -15.20 5.25 0.51
C PRO A 27 -14.09 4.28 0.94
N VAL A 28 -13.21 3.90 0.00
CA VAL A 28 -12.05 3.05 0.25
C VAL A 28 -10.76 3.75 -0.19
N PHE A 29 -9.80 3.83 0.72
CA PHE A 29 -8.45 4.33 0.46
C PHE A 29 -7.51 3.15 0.22
N TYR A 30 -6.88 3.10 -0.94
CA TYR A 30 -5.95 2.03 -1.34
C TYR A 30 -4.51 2.44 -1.07
N SER A 31 -3.98 2.07 0.10
CA SER A 31 -2.64 2.49 0.55
C SER A 31 -1.52 2.10 -0.40
N ASP A 32 -1.57 0.89 -0.97
CA ASP A 32 -0.50 0.39 -1.86
C ASP A 32 -0.48 1.13 -3.21
N ILE A 33 -1.64 1.59 -3.69
CA ILE A 33 -1.75 2.41 -4.91
C ILE A 33 -1.17 3.80 -4.64
N ILE A 34 -1.61 4.44 -3.55
CA ILE A 34 -1.13 5.77 -3.17
C ILE A 34 0.39 5.76 -2.91
N ALA A 35 0.91 4.75 -2.21
CA ALA A 35 2.34 4.61 -1.99
C ALA A 35 3.14 4.60 -3.31
N LYS A 36 2.66 3.88 -4.34
CA LYS A 36 3.29 3.87 -5.66
C LYS A 36 3.21 5.20 -6.39
N GLU A 37 2.15 5.96 -6.17
CA GLU A 37 1.99 7.26 -6.83
C GLU A 37 2.86 8.34 -6.20
N ILE A 38 2.87 8.44 -4.87
CA ILE A 38 3.56 9.53 -4.16
C ILE A 38 5.08 9.46 -4.32
N VAL A 39 5.66 8.28 -4.48
CA VAL A 39 7.11 8.12 -4.72
C VAL A 39 7.60 8.77 -6.01
N SER A 40 6.69 9.09 -6.95
CA SER A 40 7.00 9.78 -8.21
C SER A 40 6.37 11.17 -8.29
N LYS A 41 5.54 11.58 -7.31
CA LYS A 41 4.78 12.83 -7.36
C LYS A 41 5.14 13.80 -6.24
N ASP A 42 5.43 13.33 -5.03
CA ASP A 42 5.74 14.19 -3.90
C ASP A 42 7.24 14.55 -3.90
N SER A 43 7.55 15.82 -4.14
CA SER A 43 8.93 16.31 -4.24
C SER A 43 9.73 16.16 -2.95
N ARG A 44 9.06 16.21 -1.78
CA ARG A 44 9.69 16.01 -0.46
C ARG A 44 10.14 14.56 -0.32
N LEU A 45 9.26 13.61 -0.69
CA LEU A 45 9.57 12.19 -0.63
C LEU A 45 10.64 11.80 -1.65
N ILE A 46 10.56 12.32 -2.88
CA ILE A 46 11.59 12.12 -3.91
C ILE A 46 12.98 12.56 -3.39
N SER A 47 13.05 13.73 -2.76
CA SER A 47 14.31 14.22 -2.19
C SER A 47 14.87 13.31 -1.10
N LEU A 48 14.00 12.82 -0.19
CA LEU A 48 14.40 11.89 0.87
C LEU A 48 14.88 10.53 0.33
N ILE A 49 14.19 10.00 -0.68
CA ILE A 49 14.58 8.73 -1.31
C ILE A 49 15.91 8.89 -2.05
N LYS A 50 16.12 9.99 -2.78
CA LYS A 50 17.40 10.28 -3.45
C LYS A 50 18.55 10.41 -2.46
N GLN A 51 18.33 11.09 -1.35
CA GLN A 51 19.34 11.25 -0.30
C GLN A 51 19.76 9.91 0.31
N GLU A 52 18.83 8.97 0.48
CA GLU A 52 19.10 7.67 1.11
C GLU A 52 19.63 6.62 0.13
N PHE A 53 19.13 6.61 -1.11
CA PHE A 53 19.37 5.53 -2.06
C PHE A 53 20.19 5.95 -3.29
N GLY A 54 20.43 7.24 -3.47
CA GLY A 54 21.14 7.83 -4.61
C GLY A 54 20.21 8.43 -5.67
N ASP A 55 20.75 9.37 -6.44
CA ASP A 55 19.98 10.06 -7.49
C ASP A 55 19.60 9.15 -8.65
N ASP A 56 20.44 8.15 -8.94
CA ASP A 56 20.28 7.21 -10.05
C ASP A 56 19.00 6.36 -9.94
N ILE A 57 18.38 6.35 -8.75
CA ILE A 57 17.14 5.60 -8.50
C ILE A 57 15.93 6.21 -9.21
N TYR A 58 16.06 7.46 -9.70
CA TYR A 58 15.04 8.15 -10.46
C TYR A 58 15.49 8.38 -11.91
N LEU A 59 14.59 8.10 -12.84
CA LEU A 59 14.74 8.44 -14.26
C LEU A 59 14.52 9.95 -14.46
N ALA A 60 14.85 10.46 -15.65
CA ALA A 60 14.76 11.88 -15.99
C ALA A 60 13.33 12.47 -15.84
N ASP A 61 12.30 11.63 -15.90
CA ASP A 61 10.87 12.00 -15.75
C ASP A 61 10.37 11.88 -14.29
N ASN A 62 11.26 11.81 -13.31
CA ASN A 62 10.97 11.57 -11.89
C ASN A 62 10.26 10.24 -11.58
N LYS A 63 10.22 9.32 -12.52
CA LYS A 63 9.77 7.96 -12.23
C LYS A 63 10.87 7.16 -11.56
N ILE A 64 10.50 6.37 -10.57
CA ILE A 64 11.43 5.42 -9.94
C ILE A 64 11.86 4.35 -10.96
N ASP A 65 13.15 4.09 -11.05
CA ASP A 65 13.66 2.88 -11.68
C ASP A 65 13.38 1.68 -10.75
N ASN A 66 12.24 1.04 -11.00
CA ASN A 66 11.80 -0.11 -10.19
C ASN A 66 12.78 -1.29 -10.24
N LYS A 67 13.57 -1.43 -11.32
CA LYS A 67 14.56 -2.51 -11.43
C LYS A 67 15.74 -2.23 -10.52
N LEU A 68 16.26 -1.01 -10.57
CA LEU A 68 17.37 -0.60 -9.72
C LEU A 68 16.96 -0.61 -8.23
N LEU A 69 15.81 -0.02 -7.89
CA LEU A 69 15.29 -0.02 -6.53
C LEU A 69 15.10 -1.46 -6.01
N SER A 70 14.47 -2.33 -6.80
CA SER A 70 14.28 -3.73 -6.43
C SER A 70 15.59 -4.44 -6.19
N SER A 71 16.64 -4.20 -7.00
CA SER A 71 17.96 -4.80 -6.80
C SER A 71 18.61 -4.37 -5.49
N ILE A 72 18.37 -3.12 -5.06
CA ILE A 72 18.91 -2.57 -3.81
C ILE A 72 18.19 -3.13 -2.58
N VAL A 73 16.85 -3.26 -2.64
CA VAL A 73 16.04 -3.60 -1.45
C VAL A 73 15.67 -5.08 -1.36
N PHE A 74 15.73 -5.85 -2.46
CA PHE A 74 15.25 -7.23 -2.50
C PHE A 74 16.09 -8.18 -1.63
N ASN A 75 17.39 -7.94 -1.52
CA ASN A 75 18.33 -8.76 -0.76
C ASN A 75 18.76 -8.13 0.57
N ASP A 76 18.19 -6.99 0.94
CA ASP A 76 18.53 -6.27 2.17
C ASP A 76 17.25 -5.78 2.89
N ASN A 77 16.85 -6.54 3.90
CA ASN A 77 15.68 -6.24 4.72
C ASN A 77 15.81 -4.89 5.44
N ASN A 78 17.02 -4.44 5.78
CA ASN A 78 17.23 -3.15 6.42
C ASN A 78 16.95 -2.01 5.43
N ARG A 79 17.41 -2.15 4.19
CA ARG A 79 17.13 -1.18 3.13
C ARG A 79 15.65 -1.13 2.77
N LEU A 80 14.98 -2.28 2.69
CA LEU A 80 13.53 -2.33 2.48
C LEU A 80 12.77 -1.65 3.64
N SER A 81 13.17 -1.94 4.88
CA SER A 81 12.60 -1.30 6.06
C SER A 81 12.82 0.22 6.05
N LYS A 82 14.00 0.67 5.65
CA LYS A 82 14.32 2.09 5.53
C LYS A 82 13.45 2.78 4.47
N LEU A 83 13.31 2.19 3.28
CA LEU A 83 12.43 2.71 2.23
C LEU A 83 10.99 2.84 2.74
N ASN A 84 10.46 1.80 3.36
CA ASN A 84 9.13 1.82 3.92
C ASN A 84 8.97 2.91 5.00
N SER A 85 9.97 3.11 5.86
CA SER A 85 9.95 4.15 6.90
C SER A 85 9.92 5.58 6.31
N LEU A 86 10.45 5.78 5.12
CA LEU A 86 10.35 7.06 4.40
C LEU A 86 8.96 7.25 3.77
N ILE A 87 8.38 6.19 3.22
CA ILE A 87 7.11 6.27 2.47
C ILE A 87 5.89 6.35 3.41
N HIS A 88 5.88 5.58 4.51
CA HIS A 88 4.69 5.44 5.36
C HIS A 88 4.15 6.75 5.93
N PRO A 89 4.97 7.72 6.40
CA PRO A 89 4.46 9.00 6.88
C PRO A 89 3.67 9.77 5.82
N PHE A 90 4.12 9.75 4.57
CA PHE A 90 3.43 10.42 3.46
C PHE A 90 2.12 9.73 3.08
N VAL A 91 2.09 8.39 3.10
CA VAL A 91 0.83 7.66 2.90
C VAL A 91 -0.16 7.97 4.03
N PHE A 92 0.31 8.15 5.25
CA PHE A 92 -0.51 8.53 6.39
C PHE A 92 -1.07 9.96 6.23
N GLU A 93 -0.23 10.92 5.81
CA GLU A 93 -0.64 12.29 5.48
C GLU A 93 -1.73 12.28 4.41
N CYS A 94 -1.51 11.59 3.29
CA CYS A 94 -2.49 11.41 2.22
C CYS A 94 -3.81 10.79 2.72
N PHE A 95 -3.75 9.80 3.61
CA PHE A 95 -4.95 9.20 4.17
C PHE A 95 -5.75 10.17 5.03
N ASN A 96 -5.10 10.98 5.85
CA ASN A 96 -5.77 11.98 6.68
C ASN A 96 -6.44 13.06 5.81
N GLU A 97 -5.71 13.62 4.85
CA GLU A 97 -6.26 14.61 3.90
C GLU A 97 -7.42 14.03 3.09
N TRP A 98 -7.33 12.76 2.70
CA TRP A 98 -8.40 12.08 2.00
C TRP A 98 -9.63 11.88 2.91
N CYS A 99 -9.44 11.52 4.18
CA CYS A 99 -10.52 11.39 5.16
C CYS A 99 -11.29 12.71 5.35
N GLU A 100 -10.58 13.84 5.43
CA GLU A 100 -11.20 15.18 5.60
C GLU A 100 -12.16 15.54 4.46
N LYS A 101 -11.92 14.98 3.27
CA LYS A 101 -12.77 15.20 2.07
C LYS A 101 -13.99 14.26 2.01
N GLN A 102 -14.10 13.29 2.94
CA GLN A 102 -15.20 12.33 2.94
C GLN A 102 -16.36 12.79 3.81
N SER A 103 -17.58 12.68 3.30
CA SER A 103 -18.82 12.92 4.06
C SER A 103 -19.36 11.66 4.75
N SER A 104 -18.78 10.50 4.49
CA SER A 104 -19.22 9.21 5.05
C SER A 104 -18.90 9.11 6.54
N ARG A 105 -19.80 8.46 7.28
CA ARG A 105 -19.55 8.12 8.70
C ARG A 105 -18.53 6.99 8.88
N ILE A 106 -18.32 6.17 7.86
CA ILE A 106 -17.40 5.04 7.85
C ILE A 106 -16.53 5.13 6.59
N VAL A 107 -15.22 5.01 6.78
CA VAL A 107 -14.27 4.93 5.67
C VAL A 107 -13.38 3.69 5.85
N PHE A 108 -12.93 3.14 4.75
CA PHE A 108 -12.04 1.97 4.76
C PHE A 108 -10.65 2.32 4.25
N LYS A 109 -9.63 1.70 4.83
CA LYS A 109 -8.23 1.77 4.39
C LYS A 109 -7.75 0.37 4.07
N GLU A 110 -7.53 0.07 2.79
CA GLU A 110 -6.97 -1.21 2.34
C GLU A 110 -5.44 -1.12 2.31
N ALA A 111 -4.77 -2.08 2.96
CA ALA A 111 -3.32 -2.21 2.94
C ALA A 111 -2.89 -3.68 3.10
N ALA A 112 -1.88 -4.10 2.34
CA ALA A 112 -1.31 -5.44 2.46
C ALA A 112 -0.48 -5.59 3.74
N ILE A 113 0.24 -4.55 4.14
CA ILE A 113 1.19 -4.52 5.27
C ILE A 113 0.71 -3.59 6.40
N LEU A 114 -0.56 -3.72 6.80
CA LEU A 114 -1.20 -2.82 7.76
C LEU A 114 -0.56 -2.85 9.15
N PHE A 115 -0.19 -4.03 9.64
CA PHE A 115 0.43 -4.22 10.94
C PHE A 115 1.93 -3.92 10.92
N GLU A 116 2.62 -4.38 9.90
CA GLU A 116 4.06 -4.20 9.71
C GLU A 116 4.44 -2.72 9.56
N SER A 117 3.52 -1.92 8.99
CA SER A 117 3.67 -0.47 8.86
C SER A 117 3.18 0.33 10.06
N ASN A 118 2.68 -0.31 11.12
CA ASN A 118 1.99 0.30 12.25
C ASN A 118 0.78 1.18 11.85
N SER A 119 0.30 1.08 10.61
CA SER A 119 -0.84 1.86 10.13
C SER A 119 -2.15 1.54 10.84
N HIS A 120 -2.23 0.37 11.50
CA HIS A 120 -3.38 -0.03 12.31
C HIS A 120 -3.61 0.85 13.55
N LEU A 121 -2.55 1.52 14.08
CA LEU A 121 -2.64 2.35 15.28
C LEU A 121 -3.54 3.58 15.09
N ASN A 122 -3.77 3.99 13.85
CA ASN A 122 -4.59 5.14 13.49
C ASN A 122 -6.00 4.74 12.99
N LEU A 123 -6.43 3.52 13.30
CA LEU A 123 -7.72 2.95 12.89
C LEU A 123 -8.49 2.46 14.10
N GLU A 124 -9.80 2.66 14.12
CA GLU A 124 -10.64 2.22 15.24
C GLU A 124 -10.93 0.72 15.18
N LYS A 125 -10.94 0.13 13.97
CA LYS A 125 -11.19 -1.30 13.75
C LYS A 125 -10.32 -1.81 12.60
N VAL A 126 -10.06 -3.12 12.63
CA VAL A 126 -9.37 -3.82 11.52
C VAL A 126 -10.15 -5.09 11.16
N ILE A 127 -10.37 -5.25 9.87
CA ILE A 127 -10.93 -6.46 9.26
C ILE A 127 -9.78 -7.23 8.61
N CYS A 128 -9.49 -8.43 9.10
CA CYS A 128 -8.50 -9.31 8.49
C CYS A 128 -9.22 -10.33 7.61
N ILE A 129 -8.97 -10.27 6.30
CA ILE A 129 -9.55 -11.20 5.32
C ILE A 129 -8.67 -12.44 5.24
N THR A 130 -9.30 -13.61 5.34
CA THR A 130 -8.61 -14.90 5.24
C THR A 130 -9.26 -15.79 4.17
N ALA A 131 -8.47 -16.71 3.65
CA ALA A 131 -8.95 -17.76 2.73
C ALA A 131 -8.07 -19.00 2.85
N SER A 132 -8.59 -20.16 2.49
CA SER A 132 -7.82 -21.41 2.50
C SER A 132 -6.58 -21.30 1.60
N LYS A 133 -5.50 -22.01 1.94
CA LYS A 133 -4.27 -22.03 1.15
C LYS A 133 -4.53 -22.37 -0.32
N ASN A 134 -5.36 -23.40 -0.57
CA ASN A 134 -5.69 -23.83 -1.93
C ASN A 134 -6.41 -22.73 -2.74
N SER A 135 -7.42 -22.08 -2.15
CA SER A 135 -8.12 -20.96 -2.79
C SER A 135 -7.20 -19.80 -3.11
N ARG A 136 -6.26 -19.47 -2.22
CA ARG A 136 -5.28 -18.42 -2.41
C ARG A 136 -4.34 -18.74 -3.57
N ILE A 137 -3.79 -19.95 -3.62
CA ILE A 137 -2.91 -20.42 -4.69
C ILE A 137 -3.62 -20.33 -6.04
N GLN A 138 -4.84 -20.89 -6.15
CA GLN A 138 -5.61 -20.86 -7.40
C GLN A 138 -5.86 -19.42 -7.89
N ARG A 139 -6.21 -18.50 -6.98
CA ARG A 139 -6.43 -17.08 -7.33
C ARG A 139 -5.16 -16.41 -7.83
N ILE A 140 -4.00 -16.70 -7.22
CA ILE A 140 -2.70 -16.14 -7.62
C ILE A 140 -2.31 -16.67 -9.01
N ILE A 141 -2.40 -17.99 -9.23
CA ILE A 141 -2.12 -18.61 -10.54
C ILE A 141 -2.98 -17.97 -11.63
N LYS A 142 -4.30 -17.85 -11.39
CA LYS A 142 -5.23 -17.26 -12.35
C LYS A 142 -4.91 -15.79 -12.64
N ARG A 143 -4.51 -15.02 -11.63
CA ARG A 143 -4.17 -13.58 -11.77
C ARG A 143 -2.87 -13.37 -12.51
N ASP A 144 -1.84 -14.13 -12.20
CA ASP A 144 -0.47 -13.89 -12.65
C ASP A 144 -0.11 -14.73 -13.89
N GLY A 145 -1.01 -15.62 -14.35
CA GLY A 145 -0.78 -16.50 -15.50
C GLY A 145 0.36 -17.51 -15.30
N ARG A 146 0.72 -17.79 -14.03
CA ARG A 146 1.82 -18.71 -13.69
C ARG A 146 1.27 -20.13 -13.53
N SER A 147 2.00 -21.12 -14.07
CA SER A 147 1.84 -22.52 -13.67
C SER A 147 2.57 -22.76 -12.32
N LEU A 148 2.13 -23.75 -11.56
CA LEU A 148 2.83 -24.23 -10.37
C LEU A 148 4.20 -24.80 -10.73
#